data_e0cdf120d793fc7a5515db9ef860487d
#
_entry.id   e0cdf120d793fc7a5515db9ef860487d
#
_cell.length_a   1.000
_cell.length_b   1.000
_cell.length_c   1.000
_cell.angle_alpha   90.00
_cell.angle_beta   90.00
_cell.angle_gamma   90.00
#
_symmetry.space_group_name_H-M   'P 1'
#
loop_
_entity.id
_entity.type
_entity.pdbx_description
1 polymer ?
#
loop_
_entity_poly.entity_id
_entity_poly.type
_entity_poly.pdbx_seq_one_letter_code
_entity_poly.pdbx_strand_id
1 'polypeptide(L)'
;MNAYEVKEYLKEDLQRVERLLEEVGCHGMWRTGDEIRCAPPDSASHTAIAVNIGTMYCCWYKQDDTFRGDILSLIQLLRKEPFSESFRFVRSLFGLGGSFKKEDKKDLLAMYKEIRKQHRVIENIDEIETPKFGMETLRDFIMLPHMSLFYEGIMPQTAELFNVCYDPMLDRVLFPHSNYDDKNAIVGITGRTTLDTKVLKEMKIPKYWNYIKGYKKMYNLYGFSHSVEFLSEHKKLIIFEAEKSVLKNFTQTRNKGYSCAVGGHEISDVQVQIILQNVPMDVEIIIAFDKDVMTMVNKETGEHIGEKYLIDTAKRFSKFRKTSYIYDDNDVLGEKDSPIDLGYKIFHELLESRRVV
;
A
#
# COMPACT_ATOMS: atom_id res chain seq x y z
N MET A 1 -17.91 -16.38 13.74
CA MET A 1 -16.60 -17.00 13.42
C MET A 1 -16.01 -16.32 12.20
N ASN A 2 -14.74 -15.95 12.24
CA ASN A 2 -13.98 -15.42 11.11
C ASN A 2 -13.37 -16.55 10.26
N ALA A 3 -12.71 -16.23 9.15
CA ALA A 3 -12.15 -17.24 8.23
C ALA A 3 -11.06 -18.13 8.88
N TYR A 4 -10.28 -17.58 9.81
CA TYR A 4 -9.30 -18.36 10.55
C TYR A 4 -9.97 -19.36 11.49
N GLU A 5 -10.93 -18.92 12.29
CA GLU A 5 -11.68 -19.78 13.22
C GLU A 5 -12.43 -20.90 12.50
N VAL A 6 -12.96 -20.64 11.30
CA VAL A 6 -13.62 -21.69 10.48
C VAL A 6 -12.59 -22.71 10.00
N LYS A 7 -11.39 -22.32 9.62
CA LYS A 7 -10.33 -23.26 9.23
C LYS A 7 -9.87 -24.11 10.41
N GLU A 8 -9.70 -23.53 11.59
CA GLU A 8 -9.36 -24.29 12.81
C GLU A 8 -10.49 -25.28 13.15
N TYR A 9 -11.77 -24.88 13.08
CA TYR A 9 -12.90 -25.77 13.27
C TYR A 9 -12.92 -26.95 12.28
N LEU A 10 -12.53 -26.74 11.03
CA LEU A 10 -12.43 -27.82 10.03
C LEU A 10 -11.27 -28.77 10.34
N LYS A 11 -10.14 -28.28 10.87
CA LYS A 11 -8.99 -29.10 11.25
C LYS A 11 -9.27 -30.06 12.42
N GLU A 12 -10.12 -29.67 13.35
CA GLU A 12 -10.46 -30.50 14.53
C GLU A 12 -11.10 -31.84 14.17
N ASP A 13 -11.79 -31.89 13.00
CA ASP A 13 -12.47 -33.10 12.57
C ASP A 13 -12.42 -33.23 11.04
N LEU A 14 -11.65 -34.21 10.57
CA LEU A 14 -11.43 -34.46 9.14
C LEU A 14 -12.70 -34.80 8.37
N GLN A 15 -13.70 -35.38 9.02
CA GLN A 15 -15.00 -35.66 8.41
C GLN A 15 -15.69 -34.37 7.97
N ARG A 16 -15.42 -33.25 8.65
CA ARG A 16 -15.93 -31.92 8.25
C ARG A 16 -15.33 -31.48 6.93
N VAL A 17 -14.04 -31.72 6.71
CA VAL A 17 -13.36 -31.39 5.44
C VAL A 17 -13.92 -32.23 4.31
N GLU A 18 -14.06 -33.54 4.53
CA GLU A 18 -14.63 -34.47 3.54
C GLU A 18 -16.06 -34.07 3.19
N ARG A 19 -16.90 -33.84 4.19
CA ARG A 19 -18.28 -33.37 3.99
C ARG A 19 -18.35 -32.06 3.22
N LEU A 20 -17.46 -31.10 3.52
CA LEU A 20 -17.40 -29.83 2.81
C LEU A 20 -17.06 -30.00 1.34
N LEU A 21 -16.12 -30.90 1.03
CA LEU A 21 -15.72 -31.21 -0.35
C LEU A 21 -16.86 -31.99 -1.09
N GLU A 22 -17.56 -32.90 -0.43
CA GLU A 22 -18.72 -33.60 -1.00
C GLU A 22 -19.85 -32.63 -1.36
N GLU A 23 -20.17 -31.71 -0.47
CA GLU A 23 -21.25 -30.73 -0.67
C GLU A 23 -20.98 -29.73 -1.84
N VAL A 24 -19.73 -29.57 -2.23
CA VAL A 24 -19.39 -28.79 -3.44
C VAL A 24 -19.19 -29.69 -4.67
N GLY A 25 -19.54 -30.96 -4.58
CA GLY A 25 -19.56 -31.93 -5.68
C GLY A 25 -18.25 -32.67 -5.91
N CYS A 26 -17.24 -32.51 -5.05
CA CYS A 26 -16.03 -33.34 -5.13
C CYS A 26 -16.38 -34.81 -4.77
N HIS A 27 -15.71 -35.74 -5.43
CA HIS A 27 -15.99 -37.19 -5.23
C HIS A 27 -14.71 -38.02 -5.29
N GLY A 28 -14.84 -39.34 -4.97
CA GLY A 28 -13.68 -40.24 -5.00
C GLY A 28 -12.60 -39.87 -4.00
N MET A 29 -12.98 -39.43 -2.81
CA MET A 29 -12.06 -39.02 -1.78
C MET A 29 -11.27 -40.19 -1.21
N TRP A 30 -10.00 -39.98 -0.97
CA TRP A 30 -9.11 -40.91 -0.29
C TRP A 30 -8.01 -40.16 0.46
N ARG A 31 -7.46 -40.77 1.50
CA ARG A 31 -6.42 -40.18 2.34
C ARG A 31 -5.06 -40.78 2.03
N THR A 32 -4.04 -39.94 1.97
CA THR A 32 -2.65 -40.37 1.84
C THR A 32 -1.74 -39.47 2.69
N GLY A 33 -1.17 -40.04 3.77
CA GLY A 33 -0.40 -39.25 4.74
C GLY A 33 -1.23 -38.10 5.30
N ASP A 34 -0.71 -36.87 5.15
CA ASP A 34 -1.31 -35.63 5.64
C ASP A 34 -2.21 -34.94 4.59
N GLU A 35 -2.66 -35.68 3.55
CA GLU A 35 -3.47 -35.10 2.49
C GLU A 35 -4.79 -35.90 2.29
N ILE A 36 -5.87 -35.15 2.02
CA ILE A 36 -7.08 -35.65 1.41
C ILE A 36 -7.02 -35.36 -0.08
N ARG A 37 -7.21 -36.38 -0.91
CA ARG A 37 -7.26 -36.23 -2.38
C ARG A 37 -8.64 -36.56 -2.90
N CYS A 38 -9.09 -35.83 -3.93
CA CYS A 38 -10.39 -36.05 -4.54
C CYS A 38 -10.44 -35.60 -6.01
N ALA A 39 -11.48 -35.99 -6.71
CA ALA A 39 -11.87 -35.48 -8.00
C ALA A 39 -12.75 -34.24 -7.85
N PRO A 40 -12.60 -33.21 -8.69
CA PRO A 40 -13.52 -32.08 -8.79
C PRO A 40 -14.85 -32.54 -9.45
N PRO A 41 -15.94 -31.74 -9.36
CA PRO A 41 -17.27 -32.10 -9.88
C PRO A 41 -17.29 -32.43 -11.38
N ASP A 42 -16.40 -31.87 -12.15
CA ASP A 42 -16.34 -31.95 -13.61
C ASP A 42 -15.26 -32.88 -14.16
N SER A 43 -14.59 -33.68 -13.31
CA SER A 43 -13.50 -34.55 -13.71
C SER A 43 -13.48 -35.85 -12.91
N ALA A 44 -13.11 -36.95 -13.54
CA ALA A 44 -12.96 -38.27 -12.90
C ALA A 44 -11.56 -38.48 -12.25
N SER A 45 -10.69 -37.50 -12.27
CA SER A 45 -9.32 -37.61 -11.74
C SER A 45 -9.31 -37.49 -10.21
N HIS A 46 -9.26 -38.61 -9.49
CA HIS A 46 -9.22 -38.66 -8.02
C HIS A 46 -7.97 -38.04 -7.38
N THR A 47 -7.00 -37.63 -8.17
CA THR A 47 -5.76 -36.97 -7.69
C THR A 47 -5.69 -35.49 -8.03
N ALA A 48 -6.74 -34.96 -8.69
CA ALA A 48 -6.71 -33.59 -9.21
C ALA A 48 -6.73 -32.52 -8.12
N ILE A 49 -7.39 -32.77 -6.99
CA ILE A 49 -7.41 -31.88 -5.83
C ILE A 49 -6.66 -32.55 -4.69
N ALA A 50 -5.77 -31.82 -4.03
CA ALA A 50 -5.06 -32.19 -2.82
C ALA A 50 -5.31 -31.16 -1.74
N VAL A 51 -5.73 -31.58 -0.55
CA VAL A 51 -5.96 -30.74 0.62
C VAL A 51 -5.06 -31.22 1.75
N ASN A 52 -4.12 -30.38 2.20
CA ASN A 52 -3.27 -30.69 3.34
C ASN A 52 -4.06 -30.49 4.64
N ILE A 53 -4.13 -31.56 5.45
CA ILE A 53 -4.96 -31.62 6.67
C ILE A 53 -4.47 -30.65 7.75
N GLY A 54 -3.16 -30.50 7.91
CA GLY A 54 -2.57 -29.67 8.96
C GLY A 54 -2.65 -28.17 8.69
N THR A 55 -2.52 -27.80 7.43
CA THR A 55 -2.46 -26.38 7.03
C THR A 55 -3.72 -25.86 6.37
N MET A 56 -4.63 -26.76 5.94
CA MET A 56 -5.77 -26.46 5.06
C MET A 56 -5.34 -25.81 3.74
N TYR A 57 -4.10 -26.01 3.33
CA TYR A 57 -3.60 -25.57 2.02
C TYR A 57 -4.04 -26.57 0.95
N CYS A 58 -4.50 -26.04 -0.18
CA CYS A 58 -5.07 -26.83 -1.26
C CYS A 58 -4.35 -26.59 -2.58
N CYS A 59 -4.18 -27.63 -3.36
CA CYS A 59 -3.75 -27.58 -4.74
C CYS A 59 -4.82 -28.21 -5.63
N TRP A 60 -5.18 -27.57 -6.72
CA TRP A 60 -6.01 -28.16 -7.78
C TRP A 60 -5.21 -28.19 -9.08
N TYR A 61 -4.79 -29.38 -9.49
CA TYR A 61 -4.00 -29.62 -10.70
C TYR A 61 -4.92 -29.65 -11.93
N LYS A 62 -4.88 -28.59 -12.74
CA LYS A 62 -5.54 -28.49 -14.05
C LYS A 62 -4.48 -28.57 -15.15
N GLN A 63 -4.91 -28.92 -16.37
CA GLN A 63 -3.97 -29.04 -17.51
C GLN A 63 -3.29 -27.69 -17.83
N ASP A 64 -4.02 -26.58 -17.75
CA ASP A 64 -3.54 -25.26 -18.17
C ASP A 64 -3.21 -24.30 -17.02
N ASP A 65 -3.72 -24.52 -15.80
CA ASP A 65 -3.47 -23.67 -14.63
C ASP A 65 -3.66 -24.43 -13.32
N THR A 66 -2.66 -24.43 -12.46
CA THR A 66 -2.72 -25.06 -11.14
C THR A 66 -3.14 -24.05 -10.09
N PHE A 67 -4.35 -24.21 -9.53
CA PHE A 67 -4.77 -23.42 -8.37
C PHE A 67 -3.96 -23.80 -7.13
N ARG A 68 -3.56 -22.80 -6.36
CA ARG A 68 -2.91 -22.94 -5.04
C ARG A 68 -3.52 -21.92 -4.08
N GLY A 69 -4.04 -22.40 -2.94
CA GLY A 69 -4.67 -21.51 -1.97
C GLY A 69 -5.13 -22.27 -0.74
N ASP A 70 -5.95 -21.67 0.10
CA ASP A 70 -6.57 -22.35 1.24
C ASP A 70 -7.91 -23.00 0.85
N ILE A 71 -8.46 -23.81 1.77
CA ILE A 71 -9.71 -24.54 1.53
C ILE A 71 -10.89 -23.61 1.22
N LEU A 72 -10.97 -22.42 1.83
CA LEU A 72 -12.07 -21.48 1.58
C LEU A 72 -11.98 -20.88 0.17
N SER A 73 -10.75 -20.60 -0.31
CA SER A 73 -10.49 -20.17 -1.67
C SER A 73 -10.76 -21.25 -2.70
N LEU A 74 -10.49 -22.52 -2.35
CA LEU A 74 -10.85 -23.67 -3.17
C LEU A 74 -12.39 -23.78 -3.32
N ILE A 75 -13.13 -23.66 -2.22
CA ILE A 75 -14.61 -23.70 -2.23
C ILE A 75 -15.17 -22.55 -3.09
N GLN A 76 -14.62 -21.36 -2.97
CA GLN A 76 -14.98 -20.21 -3.81
C GLN A 76 -14.83 -20.54 -5.30
N LEU A 77 -13.70 -21.15 -5.66
CA LEU A 77 -13.40 -21.50 -7.06
C LEU A 77 -14.33 -22.59 -7.59
N LEU A 78 -14.61 -23.63 -6.79
CA LEU A 78 -15.51 -24.74 -7.16
C LEU A 78 -16.96 -24.27 -7.34
N ARG A 79 -17.43 -23.36 -6.47
CA ARG A 79 -18.79 -22.83 -6.53
C ARG A 79 -18.95 -21.69 -7.56
N LYS A 80 -17.84 -21.11 -8.05
CA LYS A 80 -17.84 -19.95 -8.98
C LYS A 80 -18.61 -18.75 -8.43
N GLU A 81 -18.54 -18.51 -7.13
CA GLU A 81 -19.26 -17.46 -6.41
C GLU A 81 -18.28 -16.51 -5.71
N PRO A 82 -18.70 -15.28 -5.34
CA PRO A 82 -17.90 -14.39 -4.51
C PRO A 82 -17.54 -15.03 -3.16
N PHE A 83 -16.37 -14.69 -2.61
CA PHE A 83 -15.88 -15.23 -1.33
C PHE A 83 -16.91 -15.10 -0.20
N SER A 84 -17.63 -13.98 -0.13
CA SER A 84 -18.64 -13.73 0.89
C SER A 84 -19.80 -14.74 0.88
N GLU A 85 -20.19 -15.23 -0.29
CA GLU A 85 -21.26 -16.20 -0.46
C GLU A 85 -20.76 -17.62 -0.17
N SER A 86 -19.60 -17.98 -0.70
CA SER A 86 -18.95 -19.25 -0.41
C SER A 86 -18.63 -19.40 1.09
N PHE A 87 -18.17 -18.33 1.74
CA PHE A 87 -17.94 -18.33 3.18
C PHE A 87 -19.23 -18.45 4.00
N ARG A 88 -20.32 -17.81 3.56
CA ARG A 88 -21.66 -17.96 4.17
C ARG A 88 -22.15 -19.39 4.03
N PHE A 89 -21.95 -20.00 2.87
CA PHE A 89 -22.29 -21.41 2.64
C PHE A 89 -21.56 -22.33 3.61
N VAL A 90 -20.23 -22.23 3.74
CA VAL A 90 -19.45 -23.05 4.69
C VAL A 90 -19.97 -22.89 6.12
N ARG A 91 -20.24 -21.68 6.55
CA ARG A 91 -20.81 -21.43 7.89
C ARG A 91 -22.19 -22.03 8.06
N SER A 92 -23.04 -21.94 7.05
CA SER A 92 -24.40 -22.54 7.08
C SER A 92 -24.35 -24.04 7.14
N LEU A 93 -23.45 -24.67 6.38
CA LEU A 93 -23.31 -26.15 6.32
C LEU A 93 -22.99 -26.75 7.68
N PHE A 94 -22.20 -26.05 8.50
CA PHE A 94 -21.79 -26.53 9.82
C PHE A 94 -22.57 -25.88 10.98
N GLY A 95 -23.64 -25.13 10.69
CA GLY A 95 -24.43 -24.47 11.73
C GLY A 95 -23.65 -23.35 12.49
N LEU A 96 -22.57 -22.86 11.92
CA LEU A 96 -21.70 -21.81 12.52
C LEU A 96 -22.27 -20.40 12.35
N GLY A 97 -23.47 -20.28 11.80
CA GLY A 97 -24.21 -19.05 11.63
C GLY A 97 -25.22 -18.87 12.76
N GLY A 98 -24.94 -18.00 13.71
CA GLY A 98 -26.00 -17.46 14.56
C GLY A 98 -27.04 -16.76 13.66
N SER A 99 -28.33 -17.08 13.89
CA SER A 99 -29.47 -16.47 13.21
C SER A 99 -29.46 -14.95 13.45
N PHE A 100 -29.03 -14.16 12.48
CA PHE A 100 -29.29 -12.73 12.48
C PHE A 100 -30.63 -12.50 11.77
N LYS A 101 -31.69 -12.21 12.54
CA LYS A 101 -32.86 -11.53 12.02
C LYS A 101 -32.40 -10.25 11.30
N LYS A 102 -32.91 -10.01 10.10
CA LYS A 102 -32.86 -8.71 9.43
C LYS A 102 -33.61 -7.69 10.27
N GLU A 103 -32.93 -7.10 11.24
CA GLU A 103 -33.26 -5.80 11.77
C GLU A 103 -32.42 -4.78 11.03
N ASP A 104 -32.98 -3.62 10.78
CA ASP A 104 -32.32 -2.50 10.11
C ASP A 104 -30.88 -2.36 10.62
N LYS A 105 -29.92 -2.62 9.75
CA LYS A 105 -28.51 -2.50 10.06
C LYS A 105 -28.19 -1.02 10.25
N LYS A 106 -28.46 -0.47 11.43
CA LYS A 106 -27.57 0.56 11.98
C LYS A 106 -26.17 -0.04 11.90
N ASP A 107 -25.34 0.58 11.11
CA ASP A 107 -23.98 0.11 10.80
C ASP A 107 -23.19 -0.05 12.10
N LEU A 108 -23.29 -1.25 12.74
CA LEU A 108 -22.47 -1.62 13.90
C LEU A 108 -20.98 -1.56 13.56
N LEU A 109 -20.62 -1.69 12.26
CA LEU A 109 -19.28 -1.46 11.75
C LEU A 109 -18.93 0.03 11.72
N ALA A 110 -19.88 0.94 11.48
CA ALA A 110 -19.63 2.38 11.62
C ALA A 110 -19.36 2.74 13.08
N MET A 111 -20.16 2.22 14.00
CA MET A 111 -19.93 2.40 15.44
C MET A 111 -18.60 1.76 15.89
N TYR A 112 -18.24 0.58 15.37
CA TYR A 112 -16.96 -0.07 15.66
C TYR A 112 -15.78 0.67 15.01
N LYS A 113 -15.96 1.22 13.81
CA LYS A 113 -14.98 2.10 13.16
C LYS A 113 -14.83 3.44 13.91
N GLU A 114 -15.90 3.95 14.49
CA GLU A 114 -15.89 5.17 15.27
C GLU A 114 -15.27 4.96 16.66
N ILE A 115 -15.60 3.85 17.34
CA ILE A 115 -14.94 3.41 18.58
C ILE A 115 -13.46 3.12 18.32
N ARG A 116 -13.10 2.48 17.22
CA ARG A 116 -11.70 2.23 16.82
C ARG A 116 -10.97 3.51 16.42
N LYS A 117 -11.67 4.52 15.87
CA LYS A 117 -11.13 5.88 15.68
C LYS A 117 -10.91 6.62 17.00
N GLN A 118 -11.82 6.45 17.95
CA GLN A 118 -11.70 7.07 19.31
C GLN A 118 -10.69 6.36 20.19
N HIS A 119 -10.45 5.07 19.99
CA HIS A 119 -9.44 4.25 20.66
C HIS A 119 -8.23 3.91 19.76
N ARG A 120 -8.00 4.64 18.68
CA ARG A 120 -6.68 4.64 18.08
C ARG A 120 -5.72 5.13 19.17
N VAL A 121 -4.97 4.20 19.73
CA VAL A 121 -3.76 4.54 20.47
C VAL A 121 -2.95 5.36 19.46
N ILE A 122 -2.89 6.67 19.69
CA ILE A 122 -2.01 7.55 18.92
C ILE A 122 -0.63 7.08 19.34
N GLU A 123 0.02 6.29 18.48
CA GLU A 123 1.39 5.87 18.72
C GLU A 123 2.19 7.17 18.89
N ASN A 124 2.78 7.35 20.06
CA ASN A 124 3.62 8.51 20.31
C ASN A 124 4.91 8.30 19.53
N ILE A 125 5.30 9.29 18.73
CA ILE A 125 6.55 9.22 17.95
C ILE A 125 7.77 8.92 18.82
N ASP A 126 7.78 9.43 20.05
CA ASP A 126 8.88 9.26 21.01
C ASP A 126 9.01 7.80 21.51
N GLU A 127 7.97 6.98 21.34
CA GLU A 127 7.94 5.56 21.71
C GLU A 127 8.23 4.62 20.56
N ILE A 128 8.39 5.14 19.32
CA ILE A 128 8.60 4.33 18.12
C ILE A 128 10.10 4.16 17.88
N GLU A 129 10.59 2.97 18.15
CA GLU A 129 11.93 2.57 17.77
C GLU A 129 11.95 2.12 16.29
N THR A 130 12.59 2.91 15.44
CA THR A 130 12.86 2.53 14.05
C THR A 130 14.32 2.11 13.93
N PRO A 131 14.61 0.88 13.46
CA PRO A 131 16.00 0.46 13.24
C PRO A 131 16.70 1.43 12.29
N LYS A 132 17.91 1.90 12.69
CA LYS A 132 18.76 2.79 11.92
C LYS A 132 19.98 2.04 11.41
N PHE A 133 20.26 2.18 10.14
CA PHE A 133 21.40 1.54 9.47
C PHE A 133 22.32 2.64 8.90
N GLY A 134 23.61 2.36 8.82
CA GLY A 134 24.55 3.27 8.20
C GLY A 134 24.61 3.10 6.68
N MET A 135 25.42 3.96 6.04
CA MET A 135 25.61 3.97 4.59
C MET A 135 26.28 2.70 4.03
N GLU A 136 26.90 1.88 4.90
CA GLU A 136 27.45 0.58 4.55
C GLU A 136 26.41 -0.38 3.98
N THR A 137 25.14 -0.21 4.32
CA THR A 137 24.01 -1.01 3.80
C THR A 137 23.85 -0.87 2.28
N LEU A 138 24.40 0.18 1.68
CA LEU A 138 24.31 0.43 0.25
C LEU A 138 25.51 -0.12 -0.55
N ARG A 139 26.53 -0.73 0.11
CA ARG A 139 27.79 -1.15 -0.54
C ARG A 139 27.63 -2.21 -1.62
N ASP A 140 26.58 -3.01 -1.54
CA ASP A 140 26.32 -4.09 -2.49
C ASP A 140 25.60 -3.60 -3.77
N PHE A 141 25.27 -2.32 -3.85
CA PHE A 141 24.55 -1.73 -4.97
C PHE A 141 25.44 -0.78 -5.76
N ILE A 142 25.06 -0.53 -7.01
CA ILE A 142 25.74 0.43 -7.87
C ILE A 142 25.33 1.85 -7.45
N MET A 143 26.28 2.60 -6.87
CA MET A 143 26.09 3.97 -6.38
C MET A 143 26.08 5.02 -7.51
N LEU A 144 25.48 4.67 -8.64
CA LEU A 144 25.27 5.56 -9.78
C LEU A 144 23.77 5.64 -10.10
N PRO A 145 23.23 6.84 -10.30
CA PRO A 145 21.84 7.01 -10.68
C PRO A 145 21.55 6.32 -12.01
N HIS A 146 20.48 5.54 -12.06
CA HIS A 146 20.05 4.92 -13.32
C HIS A 146 19.53 5.97 -14.30
N MET A 147 19.86 5.82 -15.59
CA MET A 147 19.50 6.78 -16.64
C MET A 147 18.00 7.09 -16.75
N SER A 148 17.14 6.15 -16.36
CA SER A 148 15.68 6.38 -16.34
C SER A 148 15.27 7.59 -15.51
N LEU A 149 16.00 7.90 -14.44
CA LEU A 149 15.73 9.08 -13.59
C LEU A 149 15.98 10.37 -14.34
N PHE A 150 17.04 10.40 -15.15
CA PHE A 150 17.36 11.58 -15.98
C PHE A 150 16.24 11.83 -17.02
N TYR A 151 15.76 10.79 -17.68
CA TYR A 151 14.64 10.91 -18.63
C TYR A 151 13.32 11.34 -17.94
N GLU A 152 13.19 11.08 -16.66
CA GLU A 152 12.06 11.56 -15.84
C GLU A 152 12.28 12.96 -15.24
N GLY A 153 13.37 13.64 -15.61
CA GLY A 153 13.68 15.01 -15.17
C GLY A 153 14.31 15.09 -13.78
N ILE A 154 14.96 14.02 -13.30
CA ILE A 154 15.72 14.00 -12.04
C ILE A 154 17.20 14.07 -12.37
N MET A 155 17.87 15.13 -11.92
CA MET A 155 19.29 15.34 -12.20
C MET A 155 20.18 14.37 -11.39
N PRO A 156 21.32 13.91 -11.95
CA PRO A 156 22.23 13.01 -11.26
C PRO A 156 22.68 13.53 -9.89
N GLN A 157 22.99 14.82 -9.78
CA GLN A 157 23.43 15.44 -8.51
C GLN A 157 22.34 15.35 -7.42
N THR A 158 21.07 15.43 -7.81
CA THR A 158 19.96 15.23 -6.86
C THR A 158 19.85 13.78 -6.44
N ALA A 159 19.96 12.86 -7.38
CA ALA A 159 19.92 11.44 -7.07
C ALA A 159 21.09 11.03 -6.15
N GLU A 160 22.29 11.56 -6.38
CA GLU A 160 23.46 11.37 -5.51
C GLU A 160 23.24 11.95 -4.11
N LEU A 161 22.66 13.15 -3.98
CA LEU A 161 22.32 13.75 -2.69
C LEU A 161 21.43 12.84 -1.83
N PHE A 162 20.52 12.09 -2.47
CA PHE A 162 19.62 11.14 -1.80
C PHE A 162 20.17 9.71 -1.77
N ASN A 163 21.42 9.49 -2.15
CA ASN A 163 22.06 8.17 -2.23
C ASN A 163 21.27 7.16 -3.06
N VAL A 164 20.57 7.64 -4.09
CA VAL A 164 19.85 6.78 -5.01
C VAL A 164 20.84 5.90 -5.74
N CYS A 165 20.60 4.59 -5.72
CA CYS A 165 21.48 3.58 -6.29
C CYS A 165 20.69 2.58 -7.15
N TYR A 166 21.39 1.61 -7.73
CA TYR A 166 20.79 0.64 -8.64
C TYR A 166 21.20 -0.77 -8.26
N ASP A 167 20.21 -1.67 -8.24
CA ASP A 167 20.40 -3.11 -8.10
C ASP A 167 20.34 -3.78 -9.48
N PRO A 168 21.48 -4.18 -10.04
CA PRO A 168 21.52 -4.83 -11.36
C PRO A 168 20.99 -6.27 -11.35
N MET A 169 20.91 -6.91 -10.18
CA MET A 169 20.44 -8.29 -10.06
C MET A 169 18.91 -8.38 -10.20
N LEU A 170 18.20 -7.41 -9.63
CA LEU A 170 16.75 -7.36 -9.66
C LEU A 170 16.20 -6.27 -10.59
N ASP A 171 17.06 -5.58 -11.34
CA ASP A 171 16.74 -4.47 -12.23
C ASP A 171 15.84 -3.43 -11.53
N ARG A 172 16.38 -2.83 -10.43
CA ARG A 172 15.64 -1.87 -9.62
C ARG A 172 16.44 -0.63 -9.30
N VAL A 173 15.81 0.52 -9.48
CA VAL A 173 16.28 1.77 -8.89
C VAL A 173 15.92 1.77 -7.42
N LEU A 174 16.88 2.00 -6.56
CA LEU A 174 16.72 1.98 -5.12
C LEU A 174 16.68 3.40 -4.56
N PHE A 175 15.69 3.62 -3.71
CA PHE A 175 15.51 4.86 -2.96
C PHE A 175 15.78 4.58 -1.49
N PRO A 176 16.97 4.91 -0.96
CA PRO A 176 17.25 4.84 0.47
C PRO A 176 16.42 5.89 1.22
N HIS A 177 15.70 5.47 2.25
CA HIS A 177 14.93 6.34 3.11
C HIS A 177 15.77 6.73 4.30
N SER A 178 16.28 7.97 4.28
CA SER A 178 16.91 8.57 5.47
C SER A 178 15.87 8.77 6.56
N ASN A 179 16.28 8.67 7.83
CA ASN A 179 15.42 8.97 8.94
C ASN A 179 14.99 10.45 8.91
N TYR A 180 13.80 10.76 9.39
CA TYR A 180 13.25 12.11 9.35
C TYR A 180 14.09 13.14 10.14
N ASP A 181 14.83 12.70 11.17
CA ASP A 181 15.67 13.53 12.03
C ASP A 181 17.18 13.40 11.74
N ASP A 182 17.59 12.41 10.92
CA ASP A 182 18.99 12.16 10.61
C ASP A 182 19.15 11.70 9.15
N LYS A 183 19.69 12.59 8.31
CA LYS A 183 19.90 12.29 6.88
C LYS A 183 20.95 11.23 6.60
N ASN A 184 21.80 10.88 7.59
CA ASN A 184 22.85 9.87 7.44
C ASN A 184 22.41 8.46 7.92
N ALA A 185 21.30 8.38 8.62
CA ALA A 185 20.74 7.11 9.09
C ALA A 185 19.68 6.58 8.11
N ILE A 186 19.88 5.40 7.55
CA ILE A 186 18.92 4.75 6.65
C ILE A 186 17.95 3.92 7.50
N VAL A 187 16.66 4.10 7.31
CA VAL A 187 15.59 3.35 7.99
C VAL A 187 14.85 2.39 7.05
N GLY A 188 14.98 2.60 5.74
CA GLY A 188 14.34 1.78 4.71
C GLY A 188 15.03 1.90 3.37
N ILE A 189 14.81 0.94 2.49
CA ILE A 189 15.23 1.00 1.09
C ILE A 189 14.07 0.48 0.26
N THR A 190 13.51 1.32 -0.58
CA THR A 190 12.45 0.94 -1.54
C THR A 190 13.04 0.82 -2.92
N GLY A 191 12.91 -0.34 -3.56
CA GLY A 191 13.34 -0.57 -4.94
C GLY A 191 12.17 -0.52 -5.91
N ARG A 192 12.26 0.29 -6.94
CA ARG A 192 11.29 0.36 -8.05
C ARG A 192 11.92 -0.27 -9.30
N THR A 193 11.24 -1.25 -9.88
CA THR A 193 11.72 -1.86 -11.13
C THR A 193 11.71 -0.88 -12.30
N THR A 194 12.64 -1.05 -13.23
CA THR A 194 12.73 -0.29 -14.48
C THR A 194 11.85 -0.90 -15.58
N LEU A 195 11.34 -2.12 -15.39
CA LEU A 195 10.54 -2.84 -16.37
C LEU A 195 9.21 -2.15 -16.65
N ASP A 196 8.73 -2.30 -17.88
CA ASP A 196 7.43 -1.78 -18.31
C ASP A 196 6.27 -2.45 -17.57
N THR A 197 5.20 -1.69 -17.35
CA THR A 197 4.00 -2.14 -16.62
C THR A 197 3.34 -3.38 -17.22
N LYS A 198 3.44 -3.57 -18.56
CA LYS A 198 2.91 -4.76 -19.23
C LYS A 198 3.70 -6.00 -18.85
N VAL A 199 5.04 -5.90 -18.88
CA VAL A 199 5.95 -6.97 -18.46
C VAL A 199 5.73 -7.34 -16.99
N LEU A 200 5.53 -6.35 -16.12
CA LEU A 200 5.26 -6.59 -14.70
C LEU A 200 3.98 -7.42 -14.47
N LYS A 201 2.92 -7.11 -15.23
CA LYS A 201 1.65 -7.85 -15.14
C LYS A 201 1.79 -9.29 -15.65
N GLU A 202 2.47 -9.48 -16.79
CA GLU A 202 2.70 -10.80 -17.39
C GLU A 202 3.57 -11.68 -16.49
N MET A 203 4.66 -11.14 -15.96
CA MET A 203 5.61 -11.87 -15.11
C MET A 203 5.22 -11.90 -13.63
N LYS A 204 4.13 -11.23 -13.23
CA LYS A 204 3.68 -11.08 -11.83
C LYS A 204 4.77 -10.51 -10.91
N ILE A 205 5.59 -9.60 -11.43
CA ILE A 205 6.67 -8.94 -10.69
C ILE A 205 6.10 -7.71 -9.96
N PRO A 206 6.33 -7.54 -8.64
CA PRO A 206 5.87 -6.36 -7.93
C PRO A 206 6.64 -5.12 -8.40
N LYS A 207 5.91 -4.02 -8.68
CA LYS A 207 6.48 -2.73 -9.10
C LYS A 207 7.46 -2.19 -8.05
N TYR A 208 7.14 -2.35 -6.76
CA TYR A 208 7.97 -1.92 -5.63
C TYR A 208 8.38 -3.11 -4.77
N TRP A 209 9.58 -3.03 -4.19
CA TRP A 209 10.12 -4.03 -3.27
C TRP A 209 10.83 -3.34 -2.11
N ASN A 210 10.59 -3.79 -0.87
CA ASN A 210 11.29 -3.29 0.31
C ASN A 210 12.49 -4.19 0.61
N TYR A 211 13.68 -3.64 0.59
CA TYR A 211 14.94 -4.36 0.85
C TYR A 211 15.21 -4.54 2.34
N ILE A 212 14.75 -3.62 3.18
CA ILE A 212 14.86 -3.74 4.63
C ILE A 212 13.58 -4.35 5.18
N LYS A 213 13.71 -5.57 5.72
CA LYS A 213 12.58 -6.29 6.33
C LYS A 213 12.05 -5.53 7.54
N GLY A 214 10.73 -5.34 7.59
CA GLY A 214 10.08 -4.67 8.71
C GLY A 214 10.05 -3.15 8.61
N TYR A 215 10.61 -2.54 7.57
CA TYR A 215 10.48 -1.11 7.32
C TYR A 215 9.00 -0.70 7.20
N LYS A 216 8.59 0.26 8.01
CA LYS A 216 7.24 0.81 8.03
C LYS A 216 7.26 2.26 7.58
N LYS A 217 6.85 2.52 6.34
CA LYS A 217 6.79 3.87 5.74
C LYS A 217 6.02 4.87 6.60
N MET A 218 4.98 4.40 7.29
CA MET A 218 4.12 5.23 8.15
C MET A 218 4.84 5.89 9.33
N TYR A 219 6.07 5.48 9.63
CA TYR A 219 6.88 6.03 10.74
C TYR A 219 8.01 6.94 10.24
N ASN A 220 8.04 7.26 8.94
CA ASN A 220 9.06 8.11 8.36
C ASN A 220 8.47 8.97 7.23
N LEU A 221 9.21 9.98 6.80
CA LEU A 221 8.88 10.84 5.66
C LEU A 221 10.11 10.91 4.74
N TYR A 222 9.99 10.41 3.51
CA TYR A 222 11.07 10.45 2.55
C TYR A 222 11.46 11.88 2.20
N GLY A 223 12.73 12.22 2.27
CA GLY A 223 13.28 13.54 1.95
C GLY A 223 13.06 14.62 2.99
N PHE A 224 12.36 14.34 4.10
CA PHE A 224 12.06 15.34 5.12
C PHE A 224 13.33 15.91 5.75
N SER A 225 14.26 15.04 6.19
CA SER A 225 15.55 15.46 6.78
C SER A 225 16.42 16.30 5.85
N HIS A 226 16.25 16.14 4.52
CA HIS A 226 16.93 16.98 3.52
C HIS A 226 16.23 18.33 3.33
N SER A 227 14.93 18.42 3.59
CA SER A 227 14.11 19.62 3.35
C SER A 227 14.11 20.58 4.52
N VAL A 228 14.26 20.09 5.76
CA VAL A 228 14.10 20.90 7.00
C VAL A 228 14.94 22.17 6.98
N GLU A 229 16.19 22.12 6.50
CA GLU A 229 17.10 23.26 6.44
C GLU A 229 16.64 24.39 5.51
N PHE A 230 15.79 24.08 4.53
CA PHE A 230 15.30 25.06 3.54
C PHE A 230 13.89 25.58 3.81
N LEU A 231 13.16 25.01 4.78
CA LEU A 231 11.77 25.38 5.06
C LEU A 231 11.64 26.86 5.49
N SER A 232 12.61 27.38 6.22
CA SER A 232 12.59 28.78 6.64
C SER A 232 12.80 29.75 5.48
N GLU A 233 13.52 29.34 4.41
CA GLU A 233 13.73 30.13 3.19
C GLU A 233 12.47 30.13 2.32
N HIS A 234 11.90 28.93 2.06
CA HIS A 234 10.77 28.77 1.16
C HIS A 234 9.40 29.04 1.79
N LYS A 235 9.29 29.00 3.11
CA LYS A 235 8.03 29.15 3.88
C LYS A 235 6.93 28.17 3.44
N LYS A 236 7.32 27.04 2.88
CA LYS A 236 6.43 26.01 2.35
C LYS A 236 7.03 24.62 2.61
N LEU A 237 6.19 23.65 2.91
CA LEU A 237 6.48 22.21 2.86
C LEU A 237 5.46 21.54 1.97
N ILE A 238 5.90 20.90 0.90
CA ILE A 238 5.03 20.15 -0.02
C ILE A 238 5.07 18.67 0.33
N ILE A 239 3.89 18.06 0.47
CA ILE A 239 3.74 16.64 0.79
C ILE A 239 3.26 15.91 -0.46
N PHE A 240 4.14 15.07 -1.01
CA PHE A 240 3.88 14.19 -2.14
C PHE A 240 3.57 12.75 -1.69
N GLU A 241 3.15 11.91 -2.64
CA GLU A 241 2.96 10.48 -2.39
C GLU A 241 4.26 9.70 -2.51
N ALA A 242 5.08 9.98 -3.53
CA ALA A 242 6.19 9.14 -3.97
C ALA A 242 7.55 9.85 -3.90
N GLU A 243 8.61 9.02 -3.79
CA GLU A 243 10.00 9.45 -3.69
C GLU A 243 10.44 10.30 -4.89
N LYS A 244 10.01 9.93 -6.10
CA LYS A 244 10.40 10.64 -7.34
C LYS A 244 9.93 12.10 -7.37
N SER A 245 8.76 12.39 -6.83
CA SER A 245 8.22 13.75 -6.78
C SER A 245 9.07 14.65 -5.87
N VAL A 246 9.60 14.10 -4.77
CA VAL A 246 10.58 14.79 -3.93
C VAL A 246 11.86 15.08 -4.70
N LEU A 247 12.43 14.07 -5.38
CA LEU A 247 13.65 14.26 -6.19
C LEU A 247 13.46 15.30 -7.30
N LYS A 248 12.30 15.34 -7.95
CA LYS A 248 11.96 16.37 -8.95
C LYS A 248 11.92 17.77 -8.32
N ASN A 249 11.32 17.90 -7.13
CA ASN A 249 11.30 19.18 -6.42
C ASN A 249 12.73 19.65 -6.08
N PHE A 250 13.58 18.77 -5.57
CA PHE A 250 14.99 19.09 -5.31
C PHE A 250 15.76 19.44 -6.58
N THR A 251 15.53 18.73 -7.67
CA THR A 251 16.11 19.04 -8.98
C THR A 251 15.71 20.46 -9.44
N GLN A 252 14.41 20.78 -9.40
CA GLN A 252 13.88 22.06 -9.84
C GLN A 252 14.36 23.25 -8.97
N THR A 253 14.70 22.97 -7.72
CA THR A 253 15.16 23.97 -6.74
C THR A 253 16.68 23.96 -6.54
N ARG A 254 17.45 23.34 -7.43
CA ARG A 254 18.91 23.21 -7.35
C ARG A 254 19.38 22.64 -6.01
N ASN A 255 18.76 21.52 -5.60
CA ASN A 255 18.99 20.79 -4.35
C ASN A 255 18.65 21.57 -3.06
N LYS A 256 17.83 22.61 -3.15
CA LYS A 256 17.23 23.30 -2.01
C LYS A 256 15.74 22.98 -1.91
N GLY A 257 15.38 21.70 -1.97
CA GLY A 257 14.00 21.26 -1.97
C GLY A 257 13.30 21.50 -0.63
N TYR A 258 11.99 21.60 -0.68
CA TYR A 258 11.12 21.85 0.47
C TYR A 258 9.91 20.91 0.42
N SER A 259 10.19 19.62 0.18
CA SER A 259 9.15 18.60 0.03
C SER A 259 9.51 17.29 0.73
N CYS A 260 8.50 16.52 1.06
CA CYS A 260 8.65 15.15 1.54
C CYS A 260 7.61 14.23 0.90
N ALA A 261 7.81 12.91 1.01
CA ALA A 261 6.81 11.95 0.56
C ALA A 261 6.40 11.00 1.69
N VAL A 262 5.10 10.65 1.69
CA VAL A 262 4.48 9.77 2.69
C VAL A 262 4.54 8.30 2.30
N GLY A 263 4.84 7.99 1.03
CA GLY A 263 4.94 6.63 0.50
C GLY A 263 3.60 5.99 0.14
N GLY A 264 2.59 6.80 -0.16
CA GLY A 264 1.23 6.41 -0.57
C GLY A 264 0.28 7.59 -0.43
N HIS A 265 -1.01 7.38 -0.63
CA HIS A 265 -2.01 8.45 -0.57
C HIS A 265 -2.56 8.70 0.86
N GLU A 266 -2.12 7.98 1.88
CA GLU A 266 -2.58 8.17 3.27
C GLU A 266 -1.43 8.67 4.14
N ILE A 267 -1.65 9.77 4.86
CA ILE A 267 -0.72 10.29 5.86
C ILE A 267 -1.03 9.64 7.20
N SER A 268 -0.07 9.01 7.85
CA SER A 268 -0.24 8.42 9.17
C SER A 268 -0.29 9.49 10.28
N ASP A 269 -0.79 9.13 11.46
CA ASP A 269 -0.79 10.04 12.61
C ASP A 269 0.64 10.36 13.07
N VAL A 270 1.56 9.41 12.95
CA VAL A 270 2.99 9.62 13.25
C VAL A 270 3.63 10.60 12.27
N GLN A 271 3.34 10.48 10.97
CA GLN A 271 3.83 11.43 9.97
C GLN A 271 3.29 12.85 10.22
N VAL A 272 2.04 12.98 10.66
CA VAL A 272 1.49 14.29 11.09
C VAL A 272 2.26 14.83 12.29
N GLN A 273 2.55 14.01 13.30
CA GLN A 273 3.34 14.41 14.46
C GLN A 273 4.75 14.87 14.06
N ILE A 274 5.45 14.09 13.20
CA ILE A 274 6.77 14.47 12.68
C ILE A 274 6.72 15.89 12.09
N ILE A 275 5.75 16.15 11.21
CA ILE A 275 5.61 17.45 10.54
C ILE A 275 5.32 18.55 11.57
N LEU A 276 4.35 18.35 12.46
CA LEU A 276 3.92 19.38 13.41
C LEU A 276 5.00 19.72 14.46
N GLN A 277 5.84 18.74 14.83
CA GLN A 277 6.93 18.96 15.78
C GLN A 277 8.16 19.62 15.18
N ASN A 278 8.46 19.35 13.90
CA ASN A 278 9.74 19.74 13.30
C ASN A 278 9.64 20.87 12.26
N VAL A 279 8.43 21.22 11.80
CA VAL A 279 8.23 22.32 10.82
C VAL A 279 7.96 23.62 11.56
N PRO A 280 8.62 24.76 11.20
CA PRO A 280 8.36 26.07 11.79
C PRO A 280 6.90 26.50 11.63
N MET A 281 6.41 27.33 12.59
CA MET A 281 4.99 27.74 12.66
C MET A 281 4.53 28.58 11.48
N ASP A 282 5.43 29.31 10.84
CA ASP A 282 5.19 30.21 9.70
C ASP A 282 5.33 29.53 8.33
N VAL A 283 5.57 28.22 8.32
CA VAL A 283 5.65 27.40 7.09
C VAL A 283 4.27 26.87 6.72
N GLU A 284 3.85 27.10 5.49
CA GLU A 284 2.62 26.57 4.91
C GLU A 284 2.81 25.09 4.55
N ILE A 285 1.85 24.23 4.90
CA ILE A 285 1.83 22.82 4.50
C ILE A 285 0.93 22.67 3.28
N ILE A 286 1.46 22.04 2.22
CA ILE A 286 0.78 21.89 0.95
C ILE A 286 0.64 20.41 0.60
N ILE A 287 -0.59 19.91 0.49
CA ILE A 287 -0.87 18.55 0.04
C ILE A 287 -0.84 18.52 -1.48
N ALA A 288 0.01 17.70 -2.07
CA ALA A 288 0.24 17.59 -3.51
C ALA A 288 0.21 16.11 -3.95
N PHE A 289 -0.93 15.46 -3.74
CA PHE A 289 -1.14 14.06 -4.11
C PHE A 289 -1.38 13.88 -5.60
N ASP A 290 -1.22 12.67 -6.10
CA ASP A 290 -1.33 12.31 -7.50
C ASP A 290 -2.78 12.50 -8.02
N LYS A 291 -2.96 12.59 -9.33
CA LYS A 291 -4.24 12.86 -9.98
C LYS A 291 -5.30 11.80 -9.65
N ASP A 292 -4.93 10.54 -9.48
CA ASP A 292 -5.86 9.46 -9.16
C ASP A 292 -6.55 9.64 -7.80
N VAL A 293 -5.90 10.32 -6.83
CA VAL A 293 -6.55 10.73 -5.58
C VAL A 293 -7.58 11.83 -5.83
N MET A 294 -7.26 12.81 -6.68
CA MET A 294 -8.18 13.91 -7.01
C MET A 294 -9.47 13.40 -7.67
N THR A 295 -9.36 12.33 -8.46
CA THR A 295 -10.47 11.72 -9.22
C THR A 295 -11.12 10.53 -8.52
N MET A 296 -10.81 10.27 -7.25
CA MET A 296 -11.39 9.16 -6.49
C MET A 296 -12.91 9.21 -6.46
N VAL A 297 -13.53 8.04 -6.69
CA VAL A 297 -14.97 7.85 -6.67
C VAL A 297 -15.33 6.81 -5.61
N ASN A 298 -16.37 7.05 -4.86
CA ASN A 298 -16.94 6.07 -3.95
C ASN A 298 -17.55 4.92 -4.78
N LYS A 299 -17.05 3.70 -4.59
CA LYS A 299 -17.47 2.53 -5.37
C LYS A 299 -18.92 2.11 -5.14
N GLU A 300 -19.53 2.50 -4.01
CA GLU A 300 -20.91 2.14 -3.66
C GLU A 300 -21.91 3.19 -4.14
N THR A 301 -21.54 4.47 -4.06
CA THR A 301 -22.46 5.59 -4.38
C THR A 301 -22.19 6.24 -5.74
N GLY A 302 -21.03 6.00 -6.35
CA GLY A 302 -20.59 6.70 -7.57
C GLY A 302 -20.23 8.18 -7.36
N GLU A 303 -20.20 8.66 -6.13
CA GLU A 303 -19.91 10.05 -5.79
C GLU A 303 -18.41 10.36 -5.88
N HIS A 304 -18.05 11.51 -6.44
CA HIS A 304 -16.67 12.00 -6.43
C HIS A 304 -16.26 12.43 -5.02
N ILE A 305 -15.28 11.75 -4.46
CA ILE A 305 -14.82 11.97 -3.07
C ILE A 305 -13.39 12.50 -2.99
N GLY A 306 -12.69 12.62 -4.13
CA GLY A 306 -11.25 12.94 -4.17
C GLY A 306 -10.94 14.30 -3.52
N GLU A 307 -11.66 15.35 -3.89
CA GLU A 307 -11.44 16.67 -3.29
C GLU A 307 -11.73 16.68 -1.78
N LYS A 308 -12.84 16.05 -1.37
CA LYS A 308 -13.16 15.89 0.06
C LYS A 308 -12.05 15.19 0.82
N TYR A 309 -11.45 14.16 0.22
CA TYR A 309 -10.32 13.44 0.81
C TYR A 309 -9.10 14.35 1.01
N LEU A 310 -8.77 15.21 0.02
CA LEU A 310 -7.68 16.18 0.12
C LEU A 310 -7.96 17.22 1.21
N ILE A 311 -9.20 17.73 1.30
CA ILE A 311 -9.65 18.67 2.34
C ILE A 311 -9.53 18.02 3.72
N ASP A 312 -10.02 16.79 3.90
CA ASP A 312 -9.98 16.11 5.19
C ASP A 312 -8.54 15.76 5.60
N THR A 313 -7.66 15.48 4.64
CA THR A 313 -6.22 15.32 4.87
C THR A 313 -5.59 16.64 5.31
N ALA A 314 -5.87 17.74 4.63
CA ALA A 314 -5.35 19.07 4.96
C ALA A 314 -5.85 19.56 6.33
N LYS A 315 -7.08 19.28 6.72
CA LYS A 315 -7.64 19.60 8.04
C LYS A 315 -6.87 19.02 9.21
N ARG A 316 -6.09 17.97 9.02
CA ARG A 316 -5.23 17.40 10.08
C ARG A 316 -4.13 18.38 10.51
N PHE A 317 -3.77 19.32 9.63
CA PHE A 317 -2.75 20.34 9.87
C PHE A 317 -3.33 21.74 10.08
N SER A 318 -4.48 22.06 9.47
CA SER A 318 -5.01 23.44 9.38
C SER A 318 -5.34 24.07 10.73
N LYS A 319 -5.53 23.28 11.79
CA LYS A 319 -5.67 23.79 13.17
C LYS A 319 -4.37 24.40 13.75
N PHE A 320 -3.23 24.05 13.17
CA PHE A 320 -1.91 24.38 13.71
C PHE A 320 -1.05 25.17 12.72
N ARG A 321 -1.34 25.09 11.43
CA ARG A 321 -0.53 25.66 10.33
C ARG A 321 -1.44 26.16 9.22
N LYS A 322 -0.96 27.18 8.49
CA LYS A 322 -1.54 27.49 7.18
C LYS A 322 -1.42 26.24 6.31
N THR A 323 -2.53 25.77 5.75
CA THR A 323 -2.57 24.52 5.00
C THR A 323 -3.36 24.71 3.71
N SER A 324 -2.86 24.13 2.64
CA SER A 324 -3.51 24.14 1.33
C SER A 324 -3.34 22.81 0.62
N TYR A 325 -4.05 22.61 -0.46
CA TYR A 325 -3.92 21.43 -1.32
C TYR A 325 -3.94 21.87 -2.79
N ILE A 326 -3.23 21.09 -3.62
CA ILE A 326 -3.26 21.23 -5.08
C ILE A 326 -4.45 20.44 -5.60
N TYR A 327 -5.21 21.06 -6.49
CA TYR A 327 -6.30 20.43 -7.24
C TYR A 327 -6.20 20.83 -8.71
N ASP A 328 -6.33 19.86 -9.61
CA ASP A 328 -6.19 20.08 -11.05
C ASP A 328 -7.56 20.40 -11.68
N ASP A 329 -7.95 21.67 -11.60
CA ASP A 329 -9.22 22.15 -12.15
C ASP A 329 -9.28 22.10 -13.68
N ASN A 330 -8.13 22.19 -14.33
CA ASN A 330 -8.03 22.32 -15.78
C ASN A 330 -7.76 20.97 -16.47
N ASP A 331 -7.72 19.87 -15.71
CA ASP A 331 -7.49 18.51 -16.20
C ASP A 331 -6.20 18.39 -17.05
N VAL A 332 -5.11 19.06 -16.59
CA VAL A 332 -3.82 19.08 -17.29
C VAL A 332 -2.97 17.86 -16.97
N LEU A 333 -3.19 17.22 -15.81
CA LEU A 333 -2.46 16.05 -15.36
C LEU A 333 -3.02 14.76 -15.97
N GLY A 334 -2.15 13.82 -16.33
CA GLY A 334 -2.55 12.46 -16.67
C GLY A 334 -3.05 11.68 -15.44
N GLU A 335 -3.78 10.59 -15.65
CA GLU A 335 -4.51 9.80 -14.63
C GLU A 335 -3.65 9.45 -13.38
N LYS A 336 -2.34 9.30 -13.55
CA LYS A 336 -1.41 8.90 -12.46
C LYS A 336 -0.25 9.85 -12.31
N ASP A 337 -0.38 11.06 -12.83
CA ASP A 337 0.67 12.06 -12.71
C ASP A 337 0.61 12.72 -11.33
N SER A 338 1.78 12.89 -10.75
CA SER A 338 1.98 13.80 -9.64
C SER A 338 1.94 15.25 -10.16
N PRO A 339 1.50 16.22 -9.39
CA PRO A 339 1.46 17.64 -9.80
C PRO A 339 2.79 18.16 -10.39
N ILE A 340 3.92 17.56 -10.01
CA ILE A 340 5.27 17.96 -10.44
C ILE A 340 5.76 17.24 -11.71
N ASP A 341 5.03 16.25 -12.23
CA ASP A 341 5.52 15.38 -13.30
C ASP A 341 5.63 16.07 -14.66
N LEU A 342 4.77 17.04 -14.93
CA LEU A 342 4.77 17.81 -16.19
C LEU A 342 5.78 18.98 -16.23
N GLY A 343 6.70 19.02 -15.27
CA GLY A 343 7.79 19.98 -15.21
C GLY A 343 7.47 21.27 -14.46
N TYR A 344 8.49 22.14 -14.36
CA TYR A 344 8.47 23.30 -13.47
C TYR A 344 7.29 24.26 -13.74
N LYS A 345 7.01 24.56 -15.01
CA LYS A 345 6.00 25.58 -15.35
C LYS A 345 4.60 25.16 -14.90
N ILE A 346 4.19 23.95 -15.28
CA ILE A 346 2.85 23.42 -14.91
C ILE A 346 2.75 23.27 -13.38
N PHE A 347 3.81 22.75 -12.75
CA PHE A 347 3.82 22.60 -11.30
C PHE A 347 3.68 23.97 -10.60
N HIS A 348 4.34 25.01 -11.09
CA HIS A 348 4.23 26.36 -10.51
C HIS A 348 2.81 26.93 -10.68
N GLU A 349 2.19 26.75 -11.84
CA GLU A 349 0.79 27.15 -12.08
C GLU A 349 -0.17 26.43 -11.12
N LEU A 350 -0.04 25.13 -10.94
CA LEU A 350 -0.82 24.34 -9.98
C LEU A 350 -0.56 24.78 -8.52
N LEU A 351 0.68 25.10 -8.20
CA LEU A 351 1.04 25.56 -6.86
C LEU A 351 0.47 26.95 -6.55
N GLU A 352 0.40 27.85 -7.53
CA GLU A 352 -0.20 29.18 -7.36
C GLU A 352 -1.75 29.11 -7.28
N SER A 353 -2.37 28.19 -7.99
CA SER A 353 -3.83 27.96 -7.94
C SER A 353 -4.30 27.10 -6.77
N ARG A 354 -3.39 26.66 -5.87
CA ARG A 354 -3.72 25.82 -4.72
C ARG A 354 -4.82 26.41 -3.83
N ARG A 355 -5.65 25.55 -3.28
CA ARG A 355 -6.78 25.91 -2.44
C ARG A 355 -6.42 25.87 -0.96
N VAL A 356 -6.75 26.93 -0.21
CA VAL A 356 -6.49 27.04 1.24
C VAL A 356 -7.65 26.41 2.02
N VAL A 357 -7.32 25.70 3.14
CA VAL A 357 -8.28 25.01 4.03
C VAL A 357 -8.38 25.69 5.38
#